data_27734449d8f092c12be26a034ae8c747
#
_entry.id   27734449d8f092c12be26a034ae8c747
#
_cell.length_a   1.000
_cell.length_b   1.000
_cell.length_c   1.000
_cell.angle_alpha   90.00
_cell.angle_beta   90.00
_cell.angle_gamma   90.00
#
_symmetry.space_group_name_H-M   'P 1'
#
loop_
_entity.id
_entity.type
_entity.pdbx_description
1 polymer ?
#
loop_
_entity_poly.entity_id
_entity_poly.type
_entity_poly.pdbx_seq_one_letter_code
_entity_poly.pdbx_strand_id
1 'polypeptide(L)'
;CQMCAFYRKGDEDDAYTLTPKEIEQRVGIAKQMGATEVHIVGGFHPKLPLEYYEDMMKTIKTSYPELNIKALTAAEIFYLSKLTKISTKEILSRLKDAGLDSMPGGGAELFHPDIRGKIVRGKCTGQQWLDVIEEAHNMGIKSNVTMLYGHIEKPEHIVDHLIKIRELQKKTNGFVTLIPLKFSLDNTELEQDNLVNNECSSVYDLRITALSRLMLANTLNNISVYWVAYGKKLAQVALSNGGSDLVGTAFSEEIYRAAGKPTTSSVDELATMVKEIGRIPAQRNTHFGILKNF
;
A
#
# COMPACT_ATOMS: atom_id res chain seq x y z
N CYS A 1 9.27 -3.03 -12.48
CA CYS A 1 8.06 -2.34 -12.99
C CYS A 1 8.43 -0.95 -13.48
N GLN A 2 7.99 -0.56 -14.68
CA GLN A 2 8.35 0.71 -15.33
C GLN A 2 7.94 1.96 -14.52
N MET A 3 6.98 1.82 -13.64
CA MET A 3 6.47 2.89 -12.79
C MET A 3 7.21 3.05 -11.44
N CYS A 4 8.21 2.22 -11.14
CA CYS A 4 8.81 2.17 -9.81
C CYS A 4 10.26 2.65 -9.83
N ALA A 5 10.54 3.75 -9.16
CA ALA A 5 11.90 4.27 -8.98
C ALA A 5 12.75 3.43 -7.98
N PHE A 6 12.12 2.58 -7.18
CA PHE A 6 12.77 1.84 -6.09
C PHE A 6 13.20 0.41 -6.47
N TYR A 7 12.72 -0.15 -7.60
CA TYR A 7 13.09 -1.53 -7.97
C TYR A 7 14.58 -1.65 -8.29
N ARG A 8 15.15 -2.82 -8.00
CA ARG A 8 16.54 -3.18 -8.34
C ARG A 8 16.58 -4.53 -9.03
N LYS A 9 17.58 -4.68 -9.92
CA LYS A 9 17.92 -5.94 -10.58
C LYS A 9 18.99 -6.61 -9.74
N GLY A 10 18.99 -7.38 -8.95
CA GLY A 10 19.86 -8.04 -7.96
C GLY A 10 21.39 -7.98 -8.12
N ASP A 11 21.88 -7.42 -9.21
CA ASP A 11 23.30 -7.16 -9.53
C ASP A 11 23.68 -5.67 -9.43
N GLU A 12 22.77 -4.80 -9.03
CA GLU A 12 23.04 -3.39 -8.81
C GLU A 12 23.67 -3.15 -7.42
N ASP A 13 24.63 -2.22 -7.35
CA ASP A 13 25.45 -1.97 -6.14
C ASP A 13 24.64 -1.58 -4.90
N ASP A 14 23.47 -0.98 -5.09
CA ASP A 14 22.56 -0.57 -4.02
C ASP A 14 21.38 -1.54 -3.79
N ALA A 15 21.39 -2.71 -4.46
CA ALA A 15 20.45 -3.78 -4.17
C ALA A 15 20.76 -4.45 -2.82
N TYR A 16 19.74 -4.66 -2.01
CA TYR A 16 19.91 -5.27 -0.70
C TYR A 16 18.80 -6.25 -0.33
N THR A 17 19.15 -7.17 0.56
CA THR A 17 18.20 -8.06 1.23
C THR A 17 18.49 -8.03 2.73
N LEU A 18 17.49 -7.66 3.53
CA LEU A 18 17.61 -7.64 4.97
C LEU A 18 17.39 -9.04 5.55
N THR A 19 18.15 -9.42 6.56
CA THR A 19 17.87 -10.62 7.34
C THR A 19 16.68 -10.42 8.28
N PRO A 20 15.97 -11.47 8.72
CA PRO A 20 14.90 -11.35 9.72
C PRO A 20 15.32 -10.57 10.98
N LYS A 21 16.59 -10.72 11.40
CA LYS A 21 17.12 -10.00 12.57
C LYS A 21 17.32 -8.51 12.33
N GLU A 22 17.79 -8.12 11.16
CA GLU A 22 17.92 -6.70 10.79
C GLU A 22 16.54 -6.03 10.66
N ILE A 23 15.56 -6.78 10.15
CA ILE A 23 14.16 -6.28 10.09
C ILE A 23 13.64 -6.08 11.51
N GLU A 24 13.81 -7.05 12.41
CA GLU A 24 13.38 -6.96 13.81
C GLU A 24 14.02 -5.76 14.52
N GLN A 25 15.31 -5.49 14.29
CA GLN A 25 15.99 -4.31 14.85
C GLN A 25 15.35 -3.00 14.36
N ARG A 26 15.04 -2.88 13.06
CA ARG A 26 14.34 -1.70 12.51
C ARG A 26 12.94 -1.55 13.10
N VAL A 27 12.23 -2.66 13.27
CA VAL A 27 10.92 -2.70 13.93
C VAL A 27 11.01 -2.20 15.38
N GLY A 28 12.06 -2.60 16.11
CA GLY A 28 12.33 -2.13 17.47
C GLY A 28 12.48 -0.62 17.57
N ILE A 29 13.20 -0.01 16.64
CA ILE A 29 13.36 1.45 16.59
C ILE A 29 11.99 2.11 16.32
N ALA A 30 11.24 1.62 15.34
CA ALA A 30 9.91 2.14 15.03
C ALA A 30 8.94 2.02 16.23
N LYS A 31 9.01 0.89 16.95
CA LYS A 31 8.20 0.67 18.17
C LYS A 31 8.54 1.67 19.28
N GLN A 32 9.80 1.99 19.49
CA GLN A 32 10.22 3.03 20.44
C GLN A 32 9.68 4.42 20.07
N MET A 33 9.46 4.66 18.78
CA MET A 33 8.84 5.88 18.26
C MET A 33 7.29 5.84 18.28
N GLY A 34 6.69 4.78 18.81
CA GLY A 34 5.24 4.65 19.00
C GLY A 34 4.51 3.99 17.83
N ALA A 35 5.21 3.27 16.94
CA ALA A 35 4.55 2.53 15.87
C ALA A 35 3.61 1.46 16.40
N THR A 36 2.42 1.36 15.81
CA THR A 36 1.38 0.37 16.12
C THR A 36 1.26 -0.70 15.05
N GLU A 37 1.89 -0.46 13.90
CA GLU A 37 1.90 -1.32 12.71
C GLU A 37 3.26 -1.25 12.03
N VAL A 38 3.71 -2.36 11.49
CA VAL A 38 4.81 -2.38 10.52
C VAL A 38 4.26 -2.77 9.15
N HIS A 39 4.65 -1.98 8.15
CA HIS A 39 4.28 -2.19 6.76
C HIS A 39 5.51 -2.66 5.98
N ILE A 40 5.53 -3.93 5.60
CA ILE A 40 6.70 -4.57 4.96
C ILE A 40 6.32 -5.01 3.55
N VAL A 41 6.94 -4.40 2.56
CA VAL A 41 6.85 -4.79 1.15
C VAL A 41 8.25 -4.94 0.57
N GLY A 42 8.41 -5.83 -0.38
CA GLY A 42 9.69 -6.06 -1.03
C GLY A 42 9.58 -6.16 -2.55
N GLY A 43 10.71 -6.50 -3.17
CA GLY A 43 10.77 -6.89 -4.57
C GLY A 43 10.48 -8.37 -4.78
N PHE A 44 10.42 -8.80 -6.03
CA PHE A 44 10.29 -10.21 -6.42
C PHE A 44 11.67 -10.88 -6.38
N HIS A 45 12.13 -11.22 -5.19
CA HIS A 45 13.45 -11.83 -5.02
C HIS A 45 13.45 -13.27 -5.54
N PRO A 46 14.34 -13.63 -6.51
CA PRO A 46 14.25 -14.91 -7.20
C PRO A 46 14.73 -16.13 -6.38
N LYS A 47 15.35 -15.91 -5.22
CA LYS A 47 16.00 -16.98 -4.44
C LYS A 47 15.51 -17.07 -3.00
N LEU A 48 14.70 -16.12 -2.50
CA LEU A 48 14.20 -16.19 -1.13
C LEU A 48 13.08 -17.24 -1.01
N PRO A 49 13.26 -18.26 -0.15
CA PRO A 49 12.24 -19.28 0.09
C PRO A 49 11.10 -18.71 0.95
N LEU A 50 9.98 -19.44 1.02
CA LEU A 50 8.84 -19.04 1.85
C LEU A 50 9.22 -18.97 3.34
N GLU A 51 10.10 -19.86 3.79
CA GLU A 51 10.61 -19.92 5.16
C GLU A 51 11.28 -18.62 5.62
N TYR A 52 11.92 -17.87 4.70
CA TYR A 52 12.48 -16.56 5.03
C TYR A 52 11.39 -15.59 5.52
N TYR A 53 10.23 -15.56 4.86
CA TYR A 53 9.11 -14.68 5.23
C TYR A 53 8.43 -15.15 6.52
N GLU A 54 8.32 -16.45 6.72
CA GLU A 54 7.84 -17.01 7.99
C GLU A 54 8.75 -16.65 9.16
N ASP A 55 10.05 -16.83 9.00
CA ASP A 55 11.05 -16.51 10.03
C ASP A 55 11.06 -15.01 10.35
N MET A 56 10.93 -14.17 9.34
CA MET A 56 10.78 -12.72 9.52
C MET A 56 9.59 -12.40 10.44
N MET A 57 8.41 -12.95 10.14
CA MET A 57 7.19 -12.70 10.92
C MET A 57 7.28 -13.26 12.33
N LYS A 58 7.76 -14.51 12.49
CA LYS A 58 7.98 -15.14 13.79
C LYS A 58 8.96 -14.34 14.65
N THR A 59 10.07 -13.86 14.04
CA THR A 59 11.07 -13.05 14.74
C THR A 59 10.47 -11.75 15.27
N ILE A 60 9.67 -11.04 14.44
CA ILE A 60 8.97 -9.83 14.87
C ILE A 60 7.95 -10.14 15.98
N LYS A 61 7.11 -11.17 15.79
CA LYS A 61 6.06 -11.53 16.77
C LYS A 61 6.62 -12.02 18.10
N THR A 62 7.79 -12.65 18.09
CA THR A 62 8.48 -13.05 19.33
C THR A 62 8.89 -11.84 20.16
N SER A 63 9.40 -10.79 19.53
CA SER A 63 9.84 -9.57 20.22
C SER A 63 8.71 -8.57 20.47
N TYR A 64 7.71 -8.51 19.59
CA TYR A 64 6.62 -7.51 19.60
C TYR A 64 5.27 -8.17 19.27
N PRO A 65 4.70 -9.01 20.14
CA PRO A 65 3.51 -9.82 19.85
C PRO A 65 2.26 -8.96 19.54
N GLU A 66 2.16 -7.75 20.10
CA GLU A 66 1.03 -6.84 19.92
C GLU A 66 1.10 -6.01 18.63
N LEU A 67 2.28 -5.98 17.97
CA LEU A 67 2.48 -5.16 16.78
C LEU A 67 1.80 -5.79 15.57
N ASN A 68 0.99 -5.02 14.85
CA ASN A 68 0.37 -5.51 13.62
C ASN A 68 1.41 -5.64 12.50
N ILE A 69 1.56 -6.83 11.95
CA ILE A 69 2.39 -7.09 10.77
C ILE A 69 1.49 -7.01 9.53
N LYS A 70 1.65 -5.93 8.79
CA LYS A 70 1.09 -5.74 7.45
C LYS A 70 2.19 -6.01 6.42
N ALA A 71 2.17 -7.17 5.80
CA ALA A 71 3.27 -7.57 4.92
C ALA A 71 2.78 -8.30 3.67
N LEU A 72 3.63 -8.35 2.66
CA LEU A 72 3.45 -9.05 1.39
C LEU A 72 2.17 -8.67 0.64
N THR A 73 2.33 -8.01 -0.48
CA THR A 73 1.24 -7.70 -1.40
C THR A 73 0.69 -8.98 -2.06
N ALA A 74 -0.53 -8.93 -2.56
CA ALA A 74 -1.08 -10.04 -3.35
C ALA A 74 -0.19 -10.41 -4.56
N ALA A 75 0.52 -9.43 -5.13
CA ALA A 75 1.47 -9.68 -6.21
C ALA A 75 2.69 -10.47 -5.74
N GLU A 76 3.19 -10.23 -4.52
CA GLU A 76 4.28 -11.00 -3.91
C GLU A 76 3.83 -12.42 -3.54
N ILE A 77 2.62 -12.59 -3.00
CA ILE A 77 2.03 -13.92 -2.72
C ILE A 77 1.89 -14.73 -4.01
N PHE A 78 1.37 -14.09 -5.08
CA PHE A 78 1.27 -14.75 -6.38
C PHE A 78 2.64 -15.13 -6.95
N TYR A 79 3.63 -14.25 -6.82
CA TYR A 79 5.00 -14.53 -7.24
C TYR A 79 5.61 -15.71 -6.46
N LEU A 80 5.47 -15.73 -5.15
CA LEU A 80 5.92 -16.83 -4.29
C LEU A 80 5.26 -18.16 -4.70
N SER A 81 3.97 -18.15 -5.02
CA SER A 81 3.28 -19.34 -5.52
C SER A 81 3.90 -19.89 -6.81
N LYS A 82 4.33 -19.02 -7.73
CA LYS A 82 5.05 -19.45 -8.95
C LYS A 82 6.45 -19.96 -8.65
N LEU A 83 7.15 -19.32 -7.73
CA LEU A 83 8.52 -19.68 -7.35
C LEU A 83 8.57 -21.03 -6.61
N THR A 84 7.70 -21.21 -5.62
CA THR A 84 7.70 -22.38 -4.73
C THR A 84 6.86 -23.55 -5.21
N LYS A 85 5.97 -23.33 -6.18
CA LYS A 85 4.93 -24.29 -6.65
C LYS A 85 3.89 -24.65 -5.57
N ILE A 86 3.78 -23.83 -4.52
CA ILE A 86 2.78 -23.93 -3.47
C ILE A 86 1.57 -23.05 -3.86
N SER A 87 0.35 -23.43 -3.50
CA SER A 87 -0.83 -22.61 -3.79
C SER A 87 -0.83 -21.31 -2.99
N THR A 88 -1.44 -20.25 -3.54
CA THR A 88 -1.60 -18.96 -2.83
C THR A 88 -2.29 -19.11 -1.49
N LYS A 89 -3.33 -19.95 -1.44
CA LYS A 89 -4.07 -20.27 -0.21
C LYS A 89 -3.17 -20.91 0.86
N GLU A 90 -2.34 -21.87 0.49
CA GLU A 90 -1.42 -22.51 1.43
C GLU A 90 -0.33 -21.55 1.91
N ILE A 91 0.23 -20.71 1.02
CA ILE A 91 1.16 -19.65 1.40
C ILE A 91 0.52 -18.70 2.41
N LEU A 92 -0.70 -18.22 2.14
CA LEU A 92 -1.43 -17.35 3.06
C LEU A 92 -1.68 -18.01 4.42
N SER A 93 -2.01 -19.31 4.45
CA SER A 93 -2.18 -20.07 5.70
C SER A 93 -0.88 -20.09 6.51
N ARG A 94 0.23 -20.50 5.89
CA ARG A 94 1.53 -20.57 6.54
C ARG A 94 2.02 -19.23 7.07
N LEU A 95 1.81 -18.15 6.28
CA LEU A 95 2.19 -16.81 6.71
C LEU A 95 1.30 -16.30 7.85
N LYS A 96 0.00 -16.61 7.83
CA LYS A 96 -0.91 -16.30 8.93
C LYS A 96 -0.47 -17.00 10.23
N ASP A 97 -0.15 -18.28 10.15
CA ASP A 97 0.37 -19.05 11.29
C ASP A 97 1.73 -18.50 11.79
N ALA A 98 2.52 -17.92 10.89
CA ALA A 98 3.78 -17.26 11.25
C ALA A 98 3.60 -15.85 11.85
N GLY A 99 2.40 -15.24 11.77
CA GLY A 99 2.10 -13.95 12.38
C GLY A 99 1.70 -12.83 11.42
N LEU A 100 1.35 -13.14 10.16
CA LEU A 100 0.76 -12.16 9.24
C LEU A 100 -0.62 -11.73 9.73
N ASP A 101 -0.80 -10.45 10.07
CA ASP A 101 -2.09 -9.91 10.56
C ASP A 101 -2.93 -9.28 9.44
N SER A 102 -2.27 -8.63 8.48
CA SER A 102 -2.96 -7.92 7.39
C SER A 102 -2.07 -7.80 6.15
N MET A 103 -2.66 -7.44 5.02
CA MET A 103 -1.94 -7.27 3.76
C MET A 103 -2.01 -5.83 3.25
N PRO A 104 -0.92 -5.31 2.65
CA PRO A 104 -0.92 -4.03 1.96
C PRO A 104 -1.66 -4.10 0.62
N GLY A 105 -2.11 -2.95 0.14
CA GLY A 105 -2.82 -2.84 -1.14
C GLY A 105 -1.94 -2.77 -2.38
N GLY A 106 -0.63 -2.69 -2.22
CA GLY A 106 0.32 -2.56 -3.33
C GLY A 106 0.21 -3.67 -4.36
N GLY A 107 0.73 -3.42 -5.55
CA GLY A 107 0.60 -4.36 -6.67
C GLY A 107 -0.76 -4.34 -7.37
N ALA A 108 -1.78 -3.68 -6.80
CA ALA A 108 -3.08 -3.47 -7.45
C ALA A 108 -2.94 -2.55 -8.67
N GLU A 109 -2.27 -1.46 -8.55
CA GLU A 109 -2.04 -0.38 -9.53
C GLU A 109 -3.34 0.05 -10.22
N LEU A 110 -3.59 -0.44 -11.45
CA LEU A 110 -4.90 -0.48 -12.12
C LEU A 110 -5.16 -1.88 -12.65
N PHE A 111 -6.42 -2.34 -12.54
CA PHE A 111 -6.78 -3.72 -12.90
C PHE A 111 -7.02 -3.91 -14.39
N HIS A 112 -7.33 -2.81 -15.12
CA HIS A 112 -7.63 -2.91 -16.55
C HIS A 112 -6.40 -3.41 -17.32
N PRO A 113 -6.54 -4.48 -18.15
CA PRO A 113 -5.40 -5.15 -18.81
C PRO A 113 -4.61 -4.21 -19.73
N ASP A 114 -5.29 -3.31 -20.46
CA ASP A 114 -4.65 -2.40 -21.42
C ASP A 114 -3.66 -1.43 -20.77
N ILE A 115 -3.93 -1.06 -19.51
CA ILE A 115 -3.05 -0.18 -18.74
C ILE A 115 -2.04 -1.00 -17.98
N ARG A 116 -2.52 -2.04 -17.25
CA ARG A 116 -1.67 -2.87 -16.42
C ARG A 116 -0.48 -3.45 -17.19
N GLY A 117 -0.69 -3.97 -18.40
CA GLY A 117 0.38 -4.51 -19.25
C GLY A 117 1.44 -3.49 -19.67
N LYS A 118 1.12 -2.18 -19.60
CA LYS A 118 2.05 -1.10 -19.95
C LYS A 118 2.85 -0.56 -18.78
N ILE A 119 2.29 -0.58 -17.57
CA ILE A 119 2.93 0.02 -16.38
C ILE A 119 3.62 -1.01 -15.48
N VAL A 120 3.20 -2.27 -15.51
CA VAL A 120 3.80 -3.33 -14.68
C VAL A 120 4.22 -4.52 -15.54
N ARG A 121 5.47 -4.94 -15.39
CA ARG A 121 6.03 -6.13 -16.04
C ARG A 121 6.21 -7.24 -15.01
N GLY A 122 5.84 -8.48 -15.36
CA GLY A 122 6.09 -9.65 -14.51
C GLY A 122 5.19 -9.79 -13.27
N LYS A 123 4.28 -8.85 -12.98
CA LYS A 123 3.28 -9.00 -11.92
C LYS A 123 2.07 -9.83 -12.39
N CYS A 124 1.30 -10.32 -11.44
CA CYS A 124 0.01 -10.97 -11.69
C CYS A 124 -0.96 -10.05 -12.46
N THR A 125 -1.94 -10.62 -13.14
CA THR A 125 -3.05 -9.86 -13.74
C THR A 125 -3.90 -9.21 -12.67
N GLY A 126 -4.75 -8.24 -13.06
CA GLY A 126 -5.70 -7.61 -12.12
C GLY A 126 -6.63 -8.64 -11.46
N GLN A 127 -7.11 -9.62 -12.24
CA GLN A 127 -7.95 -10.69 -11.71
C GLN A 127 -7.20 -11.58 -10.71
N GLN A 128 -5.98 -12.02 -11.02
CA GLN A 128 -5.16 -12.81 -10.11
C GLN A 128 -4.85 -12.07 -8.80
N TRP A 129 -4.67 -10.74 -8.85
CA TRP A 129 -4.52 -9.94 -7.64
C TRP A 129 -5.79 -9.98 -6.79
N LEU A 130 -6.96 -9.81 -7.41
CA LEU A 130 -8.25 -9.88 -6.73
C LEU A 130 -8.53 -11.27 -6.15
N ASP A 131 -8.18 -12.35 -6.86
CA ASP A 131 -8.35 -13.73 -6.41
C ASP A 131 -7.53 -14.01 -5.13
N VAL A 132 -6.26 -13.57 -5.09
CA VAL A 132 -5.40 -13.70 -3.90
C VAL A 132 -5.97 -12.93 -2.71
N ILE A 133 -6.45 -11.70 -2.94
CA ILE A 133 -7.07 -10.90 -1.87
C ILE A 133 -8.38 -11.54 -1.39
N GLU A 134 -9.17 -12.09 -2.28
CA GLU A 134 -10.38 -12.82 -1.88
C GLU A 134 -10.05 -14.04 -1.01
N GLU A 135 -9.03 -14.81 -1.36
CA GLU A 135 -8.54 -15.93 -0.53
C GLU A 135 -8.11 -15.41 0.86
N ALA A 136 -7.33 -14.36 0.93
CA ALA A 136 -6.89 -13.74 2.18
C ALA A 136 -8.06 -13.27 3.05
N HIS A 137 -9.02 -12.57 2.45
CA HIS A 137 -10.23 -12.10 3.15
C HIS A 137 -11.06 -13.25 3.70
N ASN A 138 -11.24 -14.33 2.93
CA ASN A 138 -11.98 -15.53 3.36
C ASN A 138 -11.27 -16.28 4.51
N MET A 139 -9.98 -16.06 4.68
CA MET A 139 -9.19 -16.55 5.82
C MET A 139 -9.17 -15.56 7.00
N GLY A 140 -9.88 -14.42 6.90
CA GLY A 140 -9.92 -13.38 7.92
C GLY A 140 -8.74 -12.43 7.92
N ILE A 141 -7.84 -12.51 6.93
CA ILE A 141 -6.73 -11.56 6.76
C ILE A 141 -7.29 -10.33 6.02
N LYS A 142 -7.38 -9.20 6.72
CA LYS A 142 -7.83 -7.94 6.13
C LYS A 142 -6.74 -7.29 5.27
N SER A 143 -7.12 -6.42 4.33
CA SER A 143 -6.15 -5.73 3.51
C SER A 143 -6.51 -4.27 3.24
N ASN A 144 -5.51 -3.48 2.86
CA ASN A 144 -5.73 -2.25 2.13
C ASN A 144 -5.96 -2.56 0.64
N VAL A 145 -6.40 -1.57 -0.11
CA VAL A 145 -6.32 -1.57 -1.57
C VAL A 145 -5.75 -0.24 -2.05
N THR A 146 -4.87 -0.27 -3.05
CA THR A 146 -4.33 0.94 -3.68
C THR A 146 -4.89 1.10 -5.09
N MET A 147 -4.85 2.33 -5.57
CA MET A 147 -5.13 2.68 -6.96
C MET A 147 -4.06 3.67 -7.42
N LEU A 148 -3.22 3.26 -8.36
CA LEU A 148 -2.22 4.15 -8.94
C LEU A 148 -2.88 4.96 -10.07
N TYR A 149 -2.73 6.28 -10.03
CA TYR A 149 -3.31 7.18 -11.02
C TYR A 149 -2.35 8.32 -11.38
N GLY A 150 -2.67 9.06 -12.44
CA GLY A 150 -1.88 10.21 -12.89
C GLY A 150 -0.74 9.83 -13.83
N HIS A 151 -0.86 8.72 -14.56
CA HIS A 151 0.11 8.26 -15.56
C HIS A 151 -0.49 8.23 -16.97
N ILE A 152 -0.78 7.05 -17.53
CA ILE A 152 -1.31 6.87 -18.91
C ILE A 152 -2.77 6.41 -18.93
N GLU A 153 -3.40 6.35 -17.77
CA GLU A 153 -4.77 5.89 -17.64
C GLU A 153 -5.78 6.91 -18.19
N LYS A 154 -6.99 6.42 -18.46
CA LYS A 154 -8.16 7.22 -18.79
C LYS A 154 -9.21 7.09 -17.68
N PRO A 155 -10.21 7.99 -17.60
CA PRO A 155 -11.25 7.93 -16.57
C PRO A 155 -11.97 6.59 -16.46
N GLU A 156 -12.21 5.91 -17.57
CA GLU A 156 -12.85 4.59 -17.60
C GLU A 156 -12.03 3.51 -16.86
N HIS A 157 -10.69 3.60 -16.86
CA HIS A 157 -9.82 2.65 -16.15
C HIS A 157 -9.90 2.85 -14.63
N ILE A 158 -10.04 4.10 -14.19
CA ILE A 158 -10.28 4.44 -12.77
C ILE A 158 -11.63 3.89 -12.32
N VAL A 159 -12.67 4.10 -13.13
CA VAL A 159 -14.02 3.60 -12.83
C VAL A 159 -14.05 2.06 -12.78
N ASP A 160 -13.43 1.37 -13.74
CA ASP A 160 -13.30 -0.09 -13.75
C ASP A 160 -12.64 -0.61 -12.47
N HIS A 161 -11.56 0.04 -12.04
CA HIS A 161 -10.84 -0.33 -10.82
C HIS A 161 -11.73 -0.18 -9.57
N LEU A 162 -12.42 0.95 -9.43
CA LEU A 162 -13.30 1.22 -8.29
C LEU A 162 -14.52 0.29 -8.26
N ILE A 163 -15.08 -0.09 -9.43
CA ILE A 163 -16.15 -1.09 -9.52
C ILE A 163 -15.66 -2.43 -8.98
N LYS A 164 -14.51 -2.91 -9.44
CA LYS A 164 -13.95 -4.20 -9.00
C LYS A 164 -13.67 -4.24 -7.49
N ILE A 165 -13.13 -3.15 -6.93
CA ILE A 165 -12.95 -3.00 -5.48
C ILE A 165 -14.31 -3.11 -4.76
N ARG A 166 -15.31 -2.36 -5.22
CA ARG A 166 -16.63 -2.33 -4.62
C ARG A 166 -17.30 -3.71 -4.62
N GLU A 167 -17.22 -4.43 -5.73
CA GLU A 167 -17.81 -5.78 -5.84
C GLU A 167 -17.09 -6.78 -4.93
N LEU A 168 -15.76 -6.76 -4.86
CA LEU A 168 -15.03 -7.63 -3.93
C LEU A 168 -15.31 -7.24 -2.47
N GLN A 169 -15.42 -5.94 -2.15
CA GLN A 169 -15.77 -5.48 -0.80
C GLN A 169 -17.15 -5.94 -0.38
N LYS A 170 -18.16 -5.87 -1.27
CA LYS A 170 -19.50 -6.43 -0.99
C LYS A 170 -19.48 -7.92 -0.69
N LYS A 171 -18.62 -8.67 -1.39
CA LYS A 171 -18.50 -10.11 -1.24
C LYS A 171 -17.80 -10.51 0.07
N THR A 172 -16.72 -9.79 0.44
CA THR A 172 -15.81 -10.24 1.51
C THR A 172 -15.79 -9.33 2.73
N ASN A 173 -16.16 -8.06 2.58
CA ASN A 173 -16.00 -7.03 3.61
C ASN A 173 -14.56 -7.02 4.20
N GLY A 174 -13.55 -7.27 3.35
CA GLY A 174 -12.17 -7.49 3.77
C GLY A 174 -11.25 -6.28 3.62
N PHE A 175 -11.55 -5.34 2.73
CA PHE A 175 -10.78 -4.11 2.62
C PHE A 175 -11.04 -3.18 3.81
N VAL A 176 -9.97 -2.61 4.36
CA VAL A 176 -10.05 -1.63 5.45
C VAL A 176 -10.01 -0.19 4.96
N THR A 177 -9.29 0.09 3.87
CA THR A 177 -9.22 1.40 3.23
C THR A 177 -8.80 1.31 1.77
N LEU A 178 -9.26 2.27 0.96
CA LEU A 178 -8.65 2.59 -0.33
C LEU A 178 -7.61 3.70 -0.15
N ILE A 179 -6.44 3.53 -0.77
CA ILE A 179 -5.37 4.53 -0.81
C ILE A 179 -5.11 4.88 -2.28
N PRO A 180 -5.67 5.97 -2.81
CA PRO A 180 -5.28 6.49 -4.10
C PRO A 180 -3.82 6.96 -4.04
N LEU A 181 -2.97 6.40 -4.89
CA LEU A 181 -1.55 6.74 -4.99
C LEU A 181 -1.30 7.53 -6.27
N LYS A 182 -0.87 8.76 -6.10
CA LYS A 182 -0.43 9.60 -7.22
C LYS A 182 0.87 9.04 -7.79
N PHE A 183 0.93 8.86 -9.10
CA PHE A 183 2.15 8.49 -9.79
C PHE A 183 3.20 9.61 -9.62
N SER A 184 4.41 9.23 -9.23
CA SER A 184 5.57 10.13 -9.22
C SER A 184 6.40 9.85 -10.46
N LEU A 185 6.64 10.90 -11.25
CA LEU A 185 7.31 10.80 -12.54
C LEU A 185 8.81 10.52 -12.39
N ASP A 186 9.44 11.19 -11.42
CA ASP A 186 10.89 11.24 -11.29
C ASP A 186 11.53 9.85 -11.12
N ASN A 187 12.60 9.60 -11.87
CA ASN A 187 13.41 8.37 -11.83
C ASN A 187 12.67 7.10 -12.26
N THR A 188 11.65 7.19 -13.11
CA THR A 188 10.91 6.03 -13.62
C THR A 188 11.21 5.73 -15.08
N GLU A 189 11.06 4.47 -15.52
CA GLU A 189 11.17 4.12 -16.95
C GLU A 189 10.06 4.79 -17.79
N LEU A 190 8.87 5.05 -17.21
CA LEU A 190 7.79 5.75 -17.91
C LEU A 190 8.15 7.18 -18.28
N GLU A 191 8.95 7.86 -17.46
CA GLU A 191 9.54 9.15 -17.77
C GLU A 191 10.58 9.02 -18.90
N GLN A 192 11.52 8.09 -18.75
CA GLN A 192 12.60 7.85 -19.71
C GLN A 192 12.09 7.46 -21.11
N ASP A 193 11.03 6.68 -21.17
CA ASP A 193 10.36 6.27 -22.41
C ASP A 193 9.41 7.36 -22.99
N ASN A 194 9.34 8.53 -22.36
CA ASN A 194 8.43 9.64 -22.72
C ASN A 194 6.94 9.23 -22.82
N LEU A 195 6.53 8.23 -22.05
CA LEU A 195 5.13 7.81 -21.98
C LEU A 195 4.29 8.70 -21.06
N VAL A 196 4.94 9.31 -20.07
CA VAL A 196 4.37 10.31 -19.17
C VAL A 196 5.35 11.49 -19.09
N ASN A 197 4.90 12.69 -19.44
CA ASN A 197 5.77 13.86 -19.52
C ASN A 197 5.52 14.89 -18.40
N ASN A 198 4.43 14.76 -17.67
CA ASN A 198 4.07 15.69 -16.59
C ASN A 198 3.30 14.96 -15.50
N GLU A 199 3.47 15.40 -14.26
CA GLU A 199 2.59 14.99 -13.17
C GLU A 199 1.16 15.51 -13.38
N CYS A 200 0.17 14.75 -12.91
CA CYS A 200 -1.21 15.19 -12.97
C CYS A 200 -1.46 16.41 -12.06
N SER A 201 -2.46 17.22 -12.39
CA SER A 201 -2.78 18.44 -11.64
C SER A 201 -3.41 18.12 -10.27
N SER A 202 -3.25 19.06 -9.30
CA SER A 202 -3.91 18.98 -8.00
C SER A 202 -5.45 18.91 -8.11
N VAL A 203 -6.04 19.47 -9.17
CA VAL A 203 -7.48 19.34 -9.43
C VAL A 203 -7.84 17.89 -9.76
N TYR A 204 -6.98 17.18 -10.50
CA TYR A 204 -7.18 15.77 -10.79
C TYR A 204 -7.06 14.92 -9.51
N ASP A 205 -6.08 15.21 -8.65
CA ASP A 205 -5.92 14.55 -7.35
C ASP A 205 -7.19 14.65 -6.49
N LEU A 206 -7.79 15.85 -6.43
CA LEU A 206 -9.04 16.08 -5.69
C LEU A 206 -10.23 15.36 -6.34
N ARG A 207 -10.31 15.33 -7.68
CA ARG A 207 -11.36 14.57 -8.40
C ARG A 207 -11.26 13.08 -8.12
N ILE A 208 -10.06 12.50 -8.09
CA ILE A 208 -9.84 11.09 -7.77
C ILE A 208 -10.32 10.78 -6.35
N THR A 209 -9.99 11.64 -5.37
CA THR A 209 -10.43 11.48 -3.99
C THR A 209 -11.96 11.54 -3.87
N ALA A 210 -12.59 12.54 -4.49
CA ALA A 210 -14.04 12.70 -4.48
C ALA A 210 -14.77 11.56 -5.22
N LEU A 211 -14.28 11.15 -6.38
CA LEU A 211 -14.83 10.01 -7.15
C LEU A 211 -14.75 8.71 -6.33
N SER A 212 -13.61 8.45 -5.70
CA SER A 212 -13.43 7.29 -4.84
C SER A 212 -14.46 7.28 -3.71
N ARG A 213 -14.68 8.42 -3.05
CA ARG A 213 -15.71 8.57 -2.01
C ARG A 213 -17.11 8.27 -2.52
N LEU A 214 -17.48 8.83 -3.67
CA LEU A 214 -18.82 8.65 -4.24
C LEU A 214 -19.07 7.20 -4.69
N MET A 215 -18.10 6.58 -5.35
CA MET A 215 -18.23 5.22 -5.87
C MET A 215 -18.19 4.13 -4.81
N LEU A 216 -17.47 4.37 -3.69
CA LEU A 216 -17.32 3.40 -2.61
C LEU A 216 -18.22 3.70 -1.40
N ALA A 217 -19.04 4.73 -1.45
CA ALA A 217 -19.99 5.05 -0.39
C ALA A 217 -20.83 3.83 0.02
N ASN A 218 -21.03 3.65 1.33
CA ASN A 218 -21.74 2.53 1.95
C ASN A 218 -21.12 1.13 1.75
N THR A 219 -19.94 1.03 1.09
CA THR A 219 -19.22 -0.24 0.93
C THR A 219 -17.83 -0.19 1.55
N LEU A 220 -17.04 0.81 1.23
CA LEU A 220 -15.72 1.04 1.81
C LEU A 220 -15.61 2.51 2.26
N ASN A 221 -15.79 2.74 3.55
CA ASN A 221 -15.95 4.09 4.09
C ASN A 221 -14.62 4.84 4.32
N ASN A 222 -13.49 4.12 4.34
CA ASN A 222 -12.19 4.74 4.58
C ASN A 222 -11.49 5.02 3.25
N ILE A 223 -11.16 6.29 3.02
CA ILE A 223 -10.32 6.76 1.91
C ILE A 223 -9.12 7.46 2.53
N SER A 224 -7.97 6.84 2.43
CA SER A 224 -6.73 7.37 3.00
C SER A 224 -6.03 8.27 1.99
N VAL A 225 -5.79 9.50 2.38
CA VAL A 225 -5.03 10.48 1.61
C VAL A 225 -3.55 10.31 1.91
N TYR A 226 -2.76 9.94 0.91
CA TYR A 226 -1.33 9.74 1.07
C TYR A 226 -0.58 11.07 0.97
N TRP A 227 -0.43 11.77 2.11
CA TRP A 227 0.15 13.11 2.19
C TRP A 227 1.58 13.20 1.64
N VAL A 228 2.35 12.10 1.67
CA VAL A 228 3.71 12.06 1.10
C VAL A 228 3.68 12.36 -0.41
N ALA A 229 2.69 11.79 -1.13
CA ALA A 229 2.54 12.02 -2.57
C ALA A 229 1.88 13.37 -2.91
N TYR A 230 0.93 13.81 -2.07
CA TYR A 230 0.14 15.03 -2.31
C TYR A 230 0.87 16.30 -1.87
N GLY A 231 1.80 16.18 -0.91
CA GLY A 231 2.22 17.29 -0.09
C GLY A 231 1.15 17.66 0.95
N LYS A 232 1.57 18.20 2.10
CA LYS A 232 0.72 18.43 3.27
C LYS A 232 -0.48 19.34 2.99
N LYS A 233 -0.29 20.44 2.25
CA LYS A 233 -1.36 21.41 1.93
C LYS A 233 -2.48 20.79 1.11
N LEU A 234 -2.14 20.06 0.04
CA LEU A 234 -3.15 19.43 -0.79
C LEU A 234 -3.81 18.25 -0.07
N ALA A 235 -3.06 17.49 0.73
CA ALA A 235 -3.62 16.43 1.56
C ALA A 235 -4.68 16.95 2.55
N GLN A 236 -4.44 18.11 3.17
CA GLN A 236 -5.41 18.78 4.04
C GLN A 236 -6.71 19.14 3.29
N VAL A 237 -6.61 19.69 2.07
CA VAL A 237 -7.77 19.99 1.22
C VAL A 237 -8.49 18.71 0.82
N ALA A 238 -7.76 17.63 0.49
CA ALA A 238 -8.32 16.35 0.11
C ALA A 238 -9.14 15.68 1.23
N LEU A 239 -8.79 15.91 2.50
CA LEU A 239 -9.63 15.51 3.63
C LEU A 239 -11.02 16.14 3.57
N SER A 240 -11.15 17.40 3.18
CA SER A 240 -12.44 18.08 3.00
C SER A 240 -13.16 17.64 1.71
N ASN A 241 -12.45 16.96 0.80
CA ASN A 241 -12.93 16.55 -0.50
C ASN A 241 -13.19 15.03 -0.63
N GLY A 242 -13.45 14.36 0.47
CA GLY A 242 -13.79 12.92 0.48
C GLY A 242 -12.82 12.03 1.24
N GLY A 243 -11.61 12.49 1.55
CA GLY A 243 -10.66 11.78 2.38
C GLY A 243 -11.12 11.68 3.84
N SER A 244 -10.68 10.64 4.53
CA SER A 244 -11.01 10.39 5.94
C SER A 244 -9.81 10.04 6.82
N ASP A 245 -8.64 9.90 6.24
CA ASP A 245 -7.42 9.45 6.92
C ASP A 245 -6.17 9.99 6.22
N LEU A 246 -5.08 10.22 6.96
CA LEU A 246 -3.79 10.71 6.45
C LEU A 246 -2.71 9.62 6.41
N VAL A 247 -3.08 8.35 6.51
CA VAL A 247 -2.18 7.19 6.57
C VAL A 247 -1.33 7.12 7.86
N GLY A 248 -0.92 8.24 8.41
CA GLY A 248 -0.09 8.37 9.62
C GLY A 248 1.32 8.88 9.32
N THR A 249 2.17 8.87 10.33
CA THR A 249 3.60 9.18 10.21
C THR A 249 4.34 7.94 9.73
N ALA A 250 5.16 8.05 8.69
CA ALA A 250 6.03 6.97 8.25
C ALA A 250 7.40 7.08 8.95
N PHE A 251 7.88 5.99 9.55
CA PHE A 251 9.22 5.91 10.11
C PHE A 251 10.29 5.86 9.01
N SER A 252 10.07 5.03 7.99
CA SER A 252 10.96 4.86 6.85
C SER A 252 10.12 4.62 5.60
N GLU A 253 9.92 5.65 4.81
CA GLU A 253 9.24 5.58 3.53
C GLU A 253 10.31 5.65 2.43
N GLU A 254 10.61 4.48 1.83
CA GLU A 254 11.72 4.33 0.90
C GLU A 254 11.30 4.60 -0.56
N ILE A 255 10.05 4.30 -0.93
CA ILE A 255 9.59 4.35 -2.33
C ILE A 255 9.51 5.79 -2.82
N TYR A 256 8.80 6.66 -2.09
CA TYR A 256 8.69 8.07 -2.44
C TYR A 256 9.98 8.85 -2.15
N ARG A 257 10.80 8.38 -1.20
CA ARG A 257 12.14 8.94 -0.99
C ARG A 257 13.03 8.70 -2.21
N ALA A 258 12.99 7.51 -2.82
CA ALA A 258 13.69 7.22 -4.07
C ALA A 258 13.21 8.09 -5.24
N ALA A 259 11.96 8.53 -5.21
CA ALA A 259 11.37 9.50 -6.14
C ALA A 259 11.56 10.97 -5.70
N GLY A 260 12.47 11.27 -4.75
CA GLY A 260 12.84 12.63 -4.36
C GLY A 260 11.80 13.40 -3.53
N LYS A 261 10.77 12.74 -2.98
CA LYS A 261 9.70 13.39 -2.19
C LYS A 261 10.06 13.46 -0.69
N PRO A 262 9.68 14.53 0.05
CA PRO A 262 9.83 14.59 1.50
C PRO A 262 8.89 13.60 2.18
N THR A 263 9.43 12.76 3.07
CA THR A 263 8.70 11.62 3.67
C THR A 263 8.50 11.74 5.19
N THR A 264 8.84 12.88 5.79
CA THR A 264 8.78 13.08 7.25
C THR A 264 7.67 14.03 7.68
N SER A 265 6.96 13.67 8.75
CA SER A 265 6.03 14.54 9.48
C SER A 265 5.93 14.11 10.93
N SER A 266 5.60 15.04 11.83
CA SER A 266 5.28 14.71 13.22
C SER A 266 3.79 14.43 13.41
N VAL A 267 3.46 13.75 14.50
CA VAL A 267 2.06 13.52 14.92
C VAL A 267 1.34 14.86 15.14
N ASP A 268 1.99 15.81 15.81
CA ASP A 268 1.40 17.13 16.11
C ASP A 268 1.12 17.94 14.85
N GLU A 269 2.00 17.85 13.84
CA GLU A 269 1.80 18.51 12.56
C GLU A 269 0.58 17.94 11.83
N LEU A 270 0.45 16.62 11.73
CA LEU A 270 -0.71 15.98 11.10
C LEU A 270 -2.00 16.25 11.89
N ALA A 271 -1.94 16.23 13.23
CA ALA A 271 -3.08 16.56 14.07
C ALA A 271 -3.53 18.02 13.88
N THR A 272 -2.59 18.96 13.78
CA THR A 272 -2.88 20.37 13.50
C THR A 272 -3.59 20.54 12.15
N MET A 273 -3.11 19.89 11.10
CA MET A 273 -3.76 19.92 9.78
C MET A 273 -5.24 19.47 9.85
N VAL A 274 -5.53 18.44 10.66
CA VAL A 274 -6.90 17.95 10.85
C VAL A 274 -7.77 18.93 11.63
N LYS A 275 -7.23 19.57 12.70
CA LYS A 275 -7.93 20.58 13.51
C LYS A 275 -8.28 21.83 12.69
N GLU A 276 -7.37 22.30 11.85
CA GLU A 276 -7.56 23.51 11.03
C GLU A 276 -8.75 23.39 10.04
N ILE A 277 -9.14 22.19 9.64
CA ILE A 277 -10.32 21.95 8.84
C ILE A 277 -11.59 21.63 9.67
N GLY A 278 -11.55 21.89 10.98
CA GLY A 278 -12.69 21.68 11.88
C GLY A 278 -13.01 20.23 12.20
N ARG A 279 -12.03 19.31 12.06
CA ARG A 279 -12.20 17.89 12.40
C ARG A 279 -11.42 17.51 13.66
N ILE A 280 -11.83 16.44 14.32
CA ILE A 280 -11.16 15.88 15.50
C ILE A 280 -10.08 14.91 15.03
N PRO A 281 -8.77 15.19 15.27
CA PRO A 281 -7.72 14.25 14.94
C PRO A 281 -7.71 13.08 15.90
N ALA A 282 -7.54 11.88 15.34
CA ALA A 282 -7.47 10.65 16.09
C ALA A 282 -6.36 9.73 15.57
N GLN A 283 -5.63 9.09 16.46
CA GLN A 283 -4.78 7.96 16.13
C GLN A 283 -5.65 6.71 16.02
N ARG A 284 -5.46 5.95 14.98
CA ARG A 284 -6.16 4.69 14.73
C ARG A 284 -5.20 3.50 14.67
N ASN A 285 -5.73 2.31 14.87
CA ASN A 285 -5.03 1.06 14.56
C ASN A 285 -5.21 0.67 13.07
N THR A 286 -4.65 -0.47 12.67
CA THR A 286 -4.75 -1.05 11.32
C THR A 286 -6.19 -1.23 10.84
N HIS A 287 -7.11 -1.54 11.74
CA HIS A 287 -8.52 -1.82 11.45
C HIS A 287 -9.43 -0.59 11.66
N PHE A 288 -8.84 0.61 11.73
CA PHE A 288 -9.55 1.88 11.93
C PHE A 288 -10.26 2.03 13.29
N GLY A 289 -9.92 1.20 14.28
CA GLY A 289 -10.29 1.44 15.67
C GLY A 289 -9.53 2.64 16.24
N ILE A 290 -10.24 3.55 16.91
CA ILE A 290 -9.64 4.74 17.53
C ILE A 290 -8.84 4.31 18.76
N LEU A 291 -7.56 4.70 18.81
CA LEU A 291 -6.65 4.48 19.93
C LEU A 291 -6.56 5.70 20.84
N LYS A 292 -6.53 6.91 20.26
CA LYS A 292 -6.36 8.17 20.98
C LYS A 292 -6.91 9.32 20.15
N ASN A 293 -7.54 10.30 20.81
CA ASN A 293 -7.85 11.63 20.26
C ASN A 293 -6.79 12.65 20.67
N PHE A 294 -6.54 13.67 19.85
CA PHE A 294 -5.56 14.73 20.09
C PHE A 294 -6.20 16.08 20.36
#